data_c874246b170d2877e9ecb00cdadfbf4f
#
_entry.id   c874246b170d2877e9ecb00cdadfbf4f
#
_cell.length_a   1.000
_cell.length_b   1.000
_cell.length_c   1.000
_cell.angle_alpha   90.00
_cell.angle_beta   90.00
_cell.angle_gamma   90.00
#
_symmetry.space_group_name_H-M   'P 1'
#
loop_
_entity.id
_entity.type
_entity.pdbx_description
1 polymer ?
#
loop_
_entity_poly.entity_id
_entity_poly.type
_entity_poly.pdbx_seq_one_letter_code
_entity_poly.pdbx_strand_id
1 'polypeptide(L)'
;MGNLITIIKNSNTWIEGNAVQQLETTAKLPHIRRAAGMPDLHAGRGYPIGAAFFSVSHFYPALIGNDIGCGMAFWQTDLPAHKSKNAKLAKQLGSIDAPLDDSWDARISELLPQPAHRAALGTIGGGNHFAELQAVDTVY
;
A
#
# COMPACT_ATOMS: atom_id res chain seq x y z
N MET A 1 -29.91 -9.92 -9.89
CA MET A 1 -29.07 -8.79 -10.33
C MET A 1 -27.63 -9.24 -10.28
N GLY A 2 -26.90 -9.18 -11.40
CA GLY A 2 -25.48 -9.52 -11.44
C GLY A 2 -24.64 -8.56 -10.61
N ASN A 3 -23.56 -9.04 -10.00
CA ASN A 3 -22.64 -8.20 -9.26
C ASN A 3 -21.89 -7.30 -10.26
N LEU A 4 -21.84 -6.00 -9.97
CA LEU A 4 -21.10 -5.06 -10.80
C LEU A 4 -19.60 -5.16 -10.47
N ILE A 5 -18.81 -5.53 -11.47
CA ILE A 5 -17.34 -5.59 -11.39
C ILE A 5 -16.77 -4.46 -12.25
N THR A 6 -15.85 -3.69 -11.69
CA THR A 6 -15.15 -2.61 -12.38
C THR A 6 -13.65 -2.83 -12.23
N ILE A 7 -12.88 -2.69 -13.29
CA ILE A 7 -11.42 -2.70 -13.24
C ILE A 7 -10.92 -1.30 -13.58
N ILE A 8 -10.26 -0.67 -12.64
CA ILE A 8 -9.69 0.67 -12.75
C ILE A 8 -8.27 0.53 -13.29
N LYS A 9 -8.08 0.92 -14.55
CA LYS A 9 -6.77 0.85 -15.22
C LYS A 9 -6.65 1.91 -16.30
N ASN A 10 -5.43 2.26 -16.65
CA ASN A 10 -5.12 3.03 -17.85
C ASN A 10 -4.60 2.10 -18.97
N SER A 11 -4.28 2.68 -20.14
CA SER A 11 -3.78 1.93 -21.30
C SER A 11 -2.46 1.18 -21.05
N ASN A 12 -1.67 1.62 -20.08
CA ASN A 12 -0.34 1.09 -19.79
C ASN A 12 -0.35 0.13 -18.58
N THR A 13 -1.49 -0.01 -17.89
CA THR A 13 -1.62 -0.91 -16.75
C THR A 13 -1.79 -2.34 -17.24
N TRP A 14 -0.83 -3.18 -16.93
CA TRP A 14 -0.92 -4.62 -17.15
C TRP A 14 -1.46 -5.30 -15.87
N ILE A 15 -2.45 -6.17 -16.04
CA ILE A 15 -3.06 -6.95 -14.97
C ILE A 15 -3.09 -8.42 -15.38
N GLU A 16 -2.65 -9.29 -14.49
CA GLU A 16 -2.66 -10.72 -14.71
C GLU A 16 -4.07 -11.28 -14.88
N GLY A 17 -4.27 -12.17 -15.83
CA GLY A 17 -5.58 -12.84 -16.05
C GLY A 17 -6.04 -13.63 -14.81
N ASN A 18 -5.11 -14.22 -14.06
CA ASN A 18 -5.40 -14.92 -12.81
C ASN A 18 -5.96 -13.97 -11.73
N ALA A 19 -5.45 -12.76 -11.63
CA ALA A 19 -5.96 -11.76 -10.70
C ALA A 19 -7.40 -11.33 -11.04
N VAL A 20 -7.69 -11.17 -12.34
CA VAL A 20 -9.05 -10.89 -12.82
C VAL A 20 -9.99 -12.05 -12.49
N GLN A 21 -9.56 -13.27 -12.74
CA GLN A 21 -10.35 -14.46 -12.41
C GLN A 21 -10.64 -14.58 -10.90
N GLN A 22 -9.65 -14.27 -10.05
CA GLN A 22 -9.86 -14.22 -8.60
C GLN A 22 -10.85 -13.14 -8.21
N LEU A 23 -10.77 -11.94 -8.81
CA LEU A 23 -11.71 -10.84 -8.58
C LEU A 23 -13.14 -11.26 -8.93
N GLU A 24 -13.33 -11.85 -10.11
CA GLU A 24 -14.63 -12.32 -10.58
C GLU A 24 -15.20 -13.42 -9.71
N THR A 25 -14.35 -14.35 -9.26
CA THR A 25 -14.75 -15.46 -8.40
C THR A 25 -15.16 -14.95 -7.03
N THR A 26 -14.36 -14.05 -6.43
CA THR A 26 -14.65 -13.44 -5.13
C THR A 26 -15.91 -12.57 -5.19
N ALA A 27 -16.13 -11.85 -6.28
CA ALA A 27 -17.33 -11.05 -6.45
C ALA A 27 -18.64 -11.87 -6.47
N LYS A 28 -18.57 -13.18 -6.72
CA LYS A 28 -19.74 -14.08 -6.67
C LYS A 28 -20.12 -14.54 -5.26
N LEU A 29 -19.31 -14.23 -4.26
CA LEU A 29 -19.65 -14.57 -2.87
C LEU A 29 -21.00 -13.93 -2.47
N PRO A 30 -21.79 -14.62 -1.62
CA PRO A 30 -23.08 -14.09 -1.18
C PRO A 30 -22.97 -12.67 -0.62
N HIS A 31 -23.98 -11.84 -0.83
CA HIS A 31 -24.03 -10.47 -0.33
C HIS A 31 -23.02 -9.46 -0.88
N ILE A 32 -22.02 -9.85 -1.66
CA ILE A 32 -21.21 -8.90 -2.41
C ILE A 32 -22.08 -8.30 -3.53
N ARG A 33 -22.10 -7.00 -3.63
CA ARG A 33 -22.90 -6.24 -4.61
C ARG A 33 -22.03 -5.56 -5.65
N ARG A 34 -20.84 -5.14 -5.26
CA ARG A 34 -19.87 -4.50 -6.15
C ARG A 34 -18.46 -4.99 -5.82
N ALA A 35 -17.63 -5.07 -6.84
CA ALA A 35 -16.21 -5.33 -6.72
C ALA A 35 -15.44 -4.38 -7.65
N ALA A 36 -14.30 -3.90 -7.19
CA ALA A 36 -13.40 -3.08 -7.99
C ALA A 36 -11.99 -3.65 -7.92
N GLY A 37 -11.37 -3.86 -9.07
CA GLY A 37 -9.92 -4.11 -9.19
C GLY A 37 -9.21 -2.77 -9.37
N MET A 38 -8.23 -2.51 -8.54
CA MET A 38 -7.40 -1.29 -8.57
C MET A 38 -6.24 -1.47 -9.56
N PRO A 39 -5.49 -0.41 -9.91
CA PRO A 39 -4.38 -0.51 -10.85
C PRO A 39 -3.28 -1.49 -10.46
N ASP A 40 -3.15 -1.77 -9.16
CA ASP A 40 -2.22 -2.74 -8.56
C ASP A 40 -2.84 -4.14 -8.35
N LEU A 41 -3.96 -4.43 -9.00
CA LEU A 41 -4.64 -5.72 -8.89
C LEU A 41 -3.69 -6.87 -9.29
N HIS A 42 -3.45 -7.79 -8.36
CA HIS A 42 -2.64 -8.98 -8.56
C HIS A 42 -3.18 -10.19 -7.81
N ALA A 43 -2.72 -11.38 -8.19
CA ALA A 43 -3.19 -12.61 -7.57
C ALA A 43 -2.63 -12.78 -6.16
N GLY A 44 -3.52 -13.04 -5.20
CA GLY A 44 -3.19 -13.38 -3.82
C GLY A 44 -3.38 -14.86 -3.52
N ARG A 45 -3.23 -15.23 -2.25
CA ARG A 45 -3.44 -16.61 -1.76
C ARG A 45 -4.94 -16.90 -1.60
N GLY A 46 -5.62 -17.16 -2.73
CA GLY A 46 -7.04 -17.50 -2.76
C GLY A 46 -7.98 -16.32 -3.05
N TYR A 47 -7.58 -15.10 -2.76
CA TYR A 47 -8.33 -13.88 -3.06
C TYR A 47 -7.42 -12.86 -3.71
N PRO A 48 -7.95 -11.94 -4.55
CA PRO A 48 -7.15 -10.92 -5.21
C PRO A 48 -6.66 -9.87 -4.20
N ILE A 49 -5.48 -9.32 -4.46
CA ILE A 49 -4.92 -8.14 -3.78
C ILE A 49 -5.07 -6.95 -4.71
N GLY A 50 -5.15 -5.72 -4.16
CA GLY A 50 -5.50 -4.54 -4.95
C GLY A 50 -6.96 -4.55 -5.39
N ALA A 51 -7.86 -5.04 -4.55
CA ALA A 51 -9.29 -5.12 -4.83
C ALA A 51 -10.12 -4.58 -3.68
N ALA A 52 -11.26 -3.99 -4.00
CA ALA A 52 -12.26 -3.52 -3.04
C ALA A 52 -13.60 -4.23 -3.28
N PHE A 53 -14.26 -4.62 -2.19
CA PHE A 53 -15.55 -5.31 -2.24
C PHE A 53 -16.56 -4.58 -1.38
N PHE A 54 -17.75 -4.35 -1.94
CA PHE A 54 -18.90 -3.84 -1.21
C PHE A 54 -19.87 -4.97 -0.93
N SER A 55 -20.05 -5.31 0.34
CA SER A 55 -21.01 -6.30 0.81
C SER A 55 -22.12 -5.64 1.64
N VAL A 56 -23.31 -6.23 1.62
CA VAL A 56 -24.47 -5.75 2.36
C VAL A 56 -24.80 -6.75 3.47
N SER A 57 -24.85 -6.26 4.71
CA SER A 57 -25.20 -7.07 5.89
C SER A 57 -24.31 -8.31 6.05
N HIS A 58 -23.12 -8.30 5.51
CA HIS A 58 -22.17 -9.41 5.58
C HIS A 58 -20.74 -8.92 5.66
N PHE A 59 -19.92 -9.65 6.41
CA PHE A 59 -18.53 -9.35 6.63
C PHE A 59 -17.68 -10.57 6.25
N TYR A 60 -16.60 -10.34 5.49
CA TYR A 60 -15.68 -11.38 5.04
C TYR A 60 -14.30 -11.17 5.64
N PRO A 61 -13.98 -11.74 6.80
CA PRO A 61 -12.67 -11.56 7.45
C PRO A 61 -11.49 -11.93 6.54
N ALA A 62 -11.67 -12.94 5.70
CA ALA A 62 -10.63 -13.39 4.77
C ALA A 62 -10.32 -12.38 3.63
N LEU A 63 -11.20 -11.41 3.38
CA LEU A 63 -10.98 -10.36 2.39
C LEU A 63 -10.35 -9.10 2.99
N ILE A 64 -10.19 -9.06 4.31
CA ILE A 64 -9.46 -8.00 4.99
C ILE A 64 -7.99 -8.39 4.95
N GLY A 65 -7.14 -7.49 4.46
CA GLY A 65 -5.69 -7.73 4.43
C GLY A 65 -5.12 -7.97 5.83
N ASN A 66 -3.98 -8.61 5.89
CA ASN A 66 -3.27 -8.85 7.15
C ASN A 66 -2.66 -7.58 7.74
N ASP A 67 -2.46 -6.56 6.94
CA ASP A 67 -1.92 -5.27 7.33
C ASP A 67 -3.03 -4.25 7.53
N ILE A 68 -3.69 -4.33 8.67
CA ILE A 68 -4.85 -3.46 9.04
C ILE A 68 -4.37 -2.08 9.44
N GLY A 69 -3.32 -1.62 9.26
CA GLY A 69 -2.83 -0.27 9.53
C GLY A 69 -2.10 0.29 8.33
N CYS A 70 -2.13 -0.45 7.23
CA CYS A 70 -1.49 -0.03 6.00
C CYS A 70 -2.00 1.33 5.55
N GLY A 71 -1.09 2.23 5.25
CA GLY A 71 -1.42 3.58 4.84
C GLY A 71 -0.30 4.19 4.02
N MET A 72 -0.62 5.29 3.39
CA MET A 72 0.33 6.09 2.64
C MET A 72 0.51 7.44 3.33
N ALA A 73 1.76 7.89 3.43
CA ALA A 73 2.09 9.24 3.84
C ALA A 73 2.77 9.97 2.69
N PHE A 74 2.36 11.20 2.47
CA PHE A 74 2.89 12.04 1.40
C PHE A 74 3.51 13.29 2.01
N TRP A 75 4.72 13.60 1.57
CA TRP A 75 5.42 14.83 1.92
C TRP A 75 5.79 15.60 0.67
N GLN A 76 5.31 16.82 0.57
CA GLN A 76 5.75 17.73 -0.48
C GLN A 76 7.16 18.24 -0.15
N THR A 77 8.03 18.27 -1.15
CA THR A 77 9.39 18.79 -1.03
C THR A 77 9.66 19.89 -2.05
N ASP A 78 10.61 20.76 -1.76
CA ASP A 78 11.08 21.81 -2.67
C ASP A 78 12.13 21.30 -3.66
N LEU A 79 12.34 20.00 -3.74
CA LEU A 79 13.36 19.41 -4.60
C LEU A 79 12.93 19.53 -6.07
N PRO A 80 13.66 20.26 -6.91
CA PRO A 80 13.31 20.36 -8.33
C PRO A 80 13.46 19.01 -9.02
N ALA A 81 12.39 18.54 -9.69
CA ALA A 81 12.36 17.23 -10.34
C ALA A 81 13.54 17.00 -11.29
N HIS A 82 13.92 18.03 -12.08
CA HIS A 82 15.04 17.97 -13.02
C HIS A 82 16.44 17.88 -12.36
N LYS A 83 16.55 18.20 -11.07
CA LYS A 83 17.81 18.12 -10.29
C LYS A 83 17.89 16.86 -9.44
N SER A 84 16.81 16.11 -9.34
CA SER A 84 16.80 14.86 -8.58
C SER A 84 17.63 13.79 -9.31
N LYS A 85 18.66 13.29 -8.65
CA LYS A 85 19.46 12.15 -9.13
C LYS A 85 19.23 10.99 -8.19
N ASN A 86 18.55 9.95 -8.64
CA ASN A 86 18.15 8.79 -7.82
C ASN A 86 19.33 8.19 -7.05
N ALA A 87 20.49 8.02 -7.69
CA ALA A 87 21.67 7.46 -7.03
C ALA A 87 22.18 8.35 -5.88
N LYS A 88 22.10 9.68 -6.00
CA LYS A 88 22.49 10.59 -4.93
C LYS A 88 21.50 10.55 -3.77
N LEU A 89 20.22 10.51 -4.09
CA LEU A 89 19.14 10.42 -3.09
C LEU A 89 19.22 9.09 -2.32
N ALA A 90 19.37 7.98 -3.02
CA ALA A 90 19.52 6.66 -2.40
C ALA A 90 20.73 6.64 -1.45
N LYS A 91 21.88 7.23 -1.85
CA LYS A 91 23.06 7.33 -0.99
C LYS A 91 22.81 8.21 0.26
N GLN A 92 22.01 9.28 0.13
CA GLN A 92 21.70 10.17 1.25
C GLN A 92 20.70 9.56 2.22
N LEU A 93 19.73 8.79 1.73
CA LEU A 93 18.77 8.08 2.55
C LEU A 93 19.42 6.97 3.37
N GLY A 94 20.50 6.37 2.86
CA GLY A 94 21.13 5.24 3.52
C GLY A 94 20.24 4.01 3.57
N SER A 95 20.34 3.22 4.66
CA SER A 95 19.46 2.07 4.87
C SER A 95 18.15 2.52 5.49
N ILE A 96 17.05 2.25 4.81
CA ILE A 96 15.69 2.47 5.32
C ILE A 96 15.12 1.23 6.02
N ASP A 97 15.91 0.16 6.14
CA ASP A 97 15.56 -1.08 6.82
C ASP A 97 16.19 -1.17 8.23
N ALA A 98 17.02 -0.21 8.59
CA ALA A 98 17.63 -0.18 9.91
C ALA A 98 16.73 0.59 10.91
N PRO A 99 16.63 0.10 12.16
CA PRO A 99 15.95 0.84 13.21
C PRO A 99 16.67 2.17 13.51
N LEU A 100 15.96 3.08 14.18
CA LEU A 100 16.56 4.31 14.68
C LEU A 100 17.69 3.99 15.65
N ASP A 101 18.75 4.79 15.58
CA ASP A 101 19.87 4.70 16.53
C ASP A 101 19.49 5.25 17.92
N ASP A 102 20.37 5.04 18.89
CA ASP A 102 20.11 5.40 20.30
C ASP A 102 19.97 6.93 20.52
N SER A 103 20.40 7.76 19.57
CA SER A 103 20.24 9.22 19.67
C SER A 103 18.77 9.66 19.63
N TRP A 104 17.88 8.81 19.14
CA TRP A 104 16.44 9.05 19.10
C TRP A 104 15.70 8.64 20.38
N ASP A 105 16.36 7.94 21.31
CA ASP A 105 15.72 7.33 22.49
C ASP A 105 14.97 8.32 23.37
N ALA A 106 15.55 9.45 23.64
CA ALA A 106 14.91 10.47 24.46
C ALA A 106 13.60 10.98 23.82
N ARG A 107 13.63 11.23 22.51
CA ARG A 107 12.46 11.71 21.77
C ARG A 107 11.38 10.64 21.63
N ILE A 108 11.79 9.38 21.39
CA ILE A 108 10.87 8.25 21.29
C ILE A 108 10.18 7.99 22.63
N SER A 109 10.94 8.02 23.74
CA SER A 109 10.41 7.78 25.09
C SER A 109 9.44 8.85 25.54
N GLU A 110 9.61 10.10 25.09
CA GLU A 110 8.67 11.19 25.33
C GLU A 110 7.33 10.98 24.61
N LEU A 111 7.37 10.50 23.35
CA LEU A 111 6.20 10.33 22.51
C LEU A 111 5.52 8.97 22.72
N LEU A 112 6.30 7.95 23.00
CA LEU A 112 5.86 6.55 23.14
C LEU A 112 6.46 5.96 24.42
N PRO A 113 5.81 6.07 25.57
CA PRO A 113 6.36 5.64 26.86
C PRO A 113 6.74 4.15 26.94
N GLN A 114 6.11 3.31 26.10
CA GLN A 114 6.43 1.89 25.99
C GLN A 114 6.44 1.46 24.51
N PRO A 115 7.52 1.65 23.79
CA PRO A 115 7.62 1.23 22.41
C PRO A 115 7.70 -0.31 22.32
N ALA A 116 6.55 -0.95 22.14
CA ALA A 116 6.46 -2.40 22.02
C ALA A 116 7.26 -2.95 20.81
N HIS A 117 7.57 -2.10 19.84
CA HIS A 117 8.21 -2.48 18.58
C HIS A 117 9.40 -1.58 18.22
N ARG A 118 10.26 -1.30 19.21
CA ARG A 118 11.43 -0.43 19.01
C ARG A 118 12.28 -0.83 17.79
N ALA A 119 12.47 -2.13 17.56
CA ALA A 119 13.25 -2.62 16.43
C ALA A 119 12.64 -2.28 15.05
N ALA A 120 11.36 -1.92 15.00
CA ALA A 120 10.69 -1.50 13.77
C ALA A 120 10.66 0.02 13.58
N LEU A 121 10.90 0.79 14.64
CA LEU A 121 10.90 2.26 14.57
C LEU A 121 12.05 2.75 13.69
N GLY A 122 11.72 3.62 12.75
CA GLY A 122 12.66 4.16 11.77
C GLY A 122 12.90 3.27 10.55
N THR A 123 12.38 2.05 10.56
CA THR A 123 12.39 1.21 9.37
C THR A 123 11.20 1.52 8.48
N ILE A 124 11.34 1.25 7.19
CA ILE A 124 10.20 1.31 6.26
C ILE A 124 9.23 0.13 6.47
N GLY A 125 9.62 -0.86 7.26
CA GLY A 125 8.93 -2.14 7.37
C GLY A 125 9.35 -3.12 6.30
N GLY A 126 9.06 -4.40 6.50
CA GLY A 126 9.38 -5.46 5.53
C GLY A 126 8.27 -5.66 4.49
N GLY A 127 8.49 -6.58 3.58
CA GLY A 127 7.49 -7.01 2.61
C GLY A 127 7.35 -6.06 1.42
N ASN A 128 6.16 -5.53 1.21
CA ASN A 128 5.81 -4.66 0.08
C ASN A 128 5.80 -3.16 0.41
N HIS A 129 6.37 -2.76 1.53
CA HIS A 129 6.52 -1.34 1.84
C HIS A 129 7.55 -0.68 0.93
N PHE A 130 7.33 0.58 0.61
CA PHE A 130 8.23 1.34 -0.25
C PHE A 130 8.23 2.83 0.11
N ALA A 131 9.31 3.51 -0.27
CA ALA A 131 9.37 4.96 -0.32
C ALA A 131 9.82 5.37 -1.72
N GLU A 132 9.09 6.27 -2.33
CA GLU A 132 9.41 6.75 -3.68
C GLU A 132 9.34 8.27 -3.77
N LEU A 133 10.12 8.81 -4.70
CA LEU A 133 10.07 10.22 -5.06
C LEU A 133 9.31 10.36 -6.37
N GLN A 134 8.23 11.12 -6.33
CA GLN A 134 7.40 11.39 -7.49
C GLN A 134 7.53 12.84 -7.94
N ALA A 135 7.50 13.07 -9.25
CA ALA A 135 7.30 14.40 -9.78
C ALA A 135 5.80 14.70 -9.84
N VAL A 136 5.41 15.86 -9.34
CA VAL A 136 4.01 16.32 -9.43
C VAL A 136 3.87 17.15 -10.71
N ASP A 137 3.07 16.67 -11.65
CA ASP A 137 2.81 17.38 -12.91
C ASP A 137 1.66 18.37 -12.75
N THR A 138 0.62 18.02 -11.99
CA THR A 138 -0.57 18.86 -11.82
C THR A 138 -1.15 18.66 -10.43
N VAL A 139 -1.48 19.76 -9.76
CA VAL A 139 -2.24 19.79 -8.52
C VAL A 139 -3.63 20.33 -8.86
N TYR A 140 -4.68 19.59 -8.53
CA TYR A 140 -6.07 19.97 -8.72
C TYR A 140 -6.67 20.54 -7.45
#